data_134cf1db04700cfd70c0f697801d04e4
#
_entry.id   134cf1db04700cfd70c0f697801d04e4
#
_cell.length_a   1.000
_cell.length_b   1.000
_cell.length_c   1.000
_cell.angle_alpha   90.00
_cell.angle_beta   90.00
_cell.angle_gamma   90.00
#
_symmetry.space_group_name_H-M   'P 1'
#
loop_
_entity.id
_entity.type
_entity.pdbx_description
1 polymer ?
#
loop_
_entity_poly.entity_id
_entity_poly.type
_entity_poly.pdbx_seq_one_letter_code
_entity_poly.pdbx_strand_id
1 'polypeptide(L)'
;MNFRKSLYQVSLVTIMAISAVNTQAQGVVPAQKGDKTFTLEDLNFGGNNYRNMVAKNRWCTWWGDQLVRQDVDACYLVNKTNGKETKLFGINDINQWIAPTKDVKVRALYNARFPFAGKNIVMVSNGSKTYTVDFRKHRLISELEFQEGEDLLEANTQQNAFAYLKGSNLYVRTFNAAPENAMTKEKKSHDFQLSADGSREIVYGQSVHRDEFGISKGTFWSPNGERLAFYRMDQSMVTDYPQVNIPEIGFDHPETQSCIATPAPDKYPMAGETSHQVTVGVFDCLTGKTIYLKAGDPTDRYFTNIAWSPDSKTVYMFEVNRDQNDSRLTAYDAETGEKTGELYRETDEKYVEPLHPIMFLPWDSNRFIMQSRKDGYNHLYLCTLGKHGSRMASNTESLDIRQLTSGKWEVMEVLGFNSKRKSIIIASNECSPIQ
;
A
#
# COMPACT_ATOMS: atom_id res chain seq x y z
N MET A 1 10.89 -13.30 14.50
CA MET A 1 11.10 -13.14 15.95
C MET A 1 12.17 -12.10 16.25
N ASN A 2 11.79 -11.01 16.88
CA ASN A 2 12.48 -10.07 17.80
C ASN A 2 13.95 -9.62 17.64
N PHE A 3 14.70 -10.00 16.63
CA PHE A 3 16.00 -9.37 16.37
C PHE A 3 15.84 -7.92 15.86
N ARG A 4 14.78 -7.62 15.10
CA ARG A 4 14.50 -6.24 14.65
C ARG A 4 14.01 -5.34 15.79
N LYS A 5 13.23 -5.86 16.75
CA LYS A 5 12.79 -5.04 17.91
C LYS A 5 13.96 -4.74 18.87
N SER A 6 14.91 -5.67 19.02
CA SER A 6 16.09 -5.43 19.87
C SER A 6 17.07 -4.44 19.24
N LEU A 7 17.25 -4.45 17.92
CA LEU A 7 18.05 -3.43 17.23
C LEU A 7 17.41 -2.04 17.31
N TYR A 8 16.08 -1.95 17.20
CA TYR A 8 15.38 -0.66 17.36
C TYR A 8 15.47 -0.12 18.79
N GLN A 9 15.42 -0.97 19.80
CA GLN A 9 15.58 -0.51 21.19
C GLN A 9 17.02 -0.08 21.51
N VAL A 10 18.02 -0.80 21.02
CA VAL A 10 19.43 -0.39 21.18
C VAL A 10 19.74 0.85 20.35
N SER A 11 19.21 0.97 19.14
CA SER A 11 19.36 2.18 18.32
C SER A 11 18.64 3.38 18.93
N LEU A 12 17.46 3.21 19.54
CA LEU A 12 16.72 4.30 20.16
C LEU A 12 17.42 4.84 21.41
N VAL A 13 18.02 3.97 22.23
CA VAL A 13 18.81 4.39 23.41
C VAL A 13 20.11 5.06 22.98
N THR A 14 20.77 4.57 21.93
CA THR A 14 22.00 5.18 21.41
C THR A 14 21.70 6.51 20.71
N ILE A 15 20.58 6.63 19.98
CA ILE A 15 20.15 7.88 19.36
C ILE A 15 19.72 8.91 20.41
N MET A 16 19.07 8.51 21.50
CA MET A 16 18.76 9.44 22.60
C MET A 16 20.02 9.92 23.33
N ALA A 17 21.04 9.08 23.47
CA ALA A 17 22.31 9.50 24.05
C ALA A 17 23.13 10.42 23.12
N ILE A 18 23.11 10.16 21.81
CA ILE A 18 23.81 10.98 20.81
C ILE A 18 23.04 12.30 20.55
N SER A 19 21.71 12.30 20.57
CA SER A 19 20.94 13.55 20.44
C SER A 19 21.10 14.47 21.65
N ALA A 20 21.27 13.92 22.86
CA ALA A 20 21.56 14.73 24.06
C ALA A 20 22.94 15.42 23.97
N VAL A 21 23.90 14.80 23.32
CA VAL A 21 25.25 15.39 23.15
C VAL A 21 25.29 16.40 21.99
N ASN A 22 24.54 16.16 20.91
CA ASN A 22 24.53 17.06 19.76
C ASN A 22 23.66 18.31 19.97
N THR A 23 22.65 18.27 20.84
CA THR A 23 21.85 19.46 21.16
C THR A 23 22.67 20.54 21.88
N GLN A 24 23.70 20.18 22.61
CA GLN A 24 24.62 21.18 23.18
C GLN A 24 25.54 21.82 22.14
N ALA A 25 25.89 21.10 21.06
CA ALA A 25 26.74 21.61 19.99
C ALA A 25 26.06 22.58 19.03
N GLN A 26 24.72 22.60 18.99
CA GLN A 26 23.94 23.44 18.08
C GLN A 26 23.34 24.69 18.73
N GLY A 27 23.78 25.07 19.92
CA GLY A 27 23.30 26.31 20.56
C GLY A 27 21.84 26.29 20.98
N VAL A 28 21.26 25.10 21.15
CA VAL A 28 19.89 24.97 21.68
C VAL A 28 19.92 25.48 23.12
N VAL A 29 19.22 26.57 23.39
CA VAL A 29 19.01 27.09 24.72
C VAL A 29 18.44 25.97 25.58
N PRO A 30 19.07 25.54 26.69
CA PRO A 30 18.51 24.53 27.55
C PRO A 30 17.10 24.97 27.97
N ALA A 31 16.13 24.06 27.89
CA ALA A 31 14.82 24.33 28.42
C ALA A 31 14.94 24.86 29.84
N GLN A 32 14.27 25.96 30.16
CA GLN A 32 14.24 26.47 31.54
C GLN A 32 13.92 25.30 32.46
N LYS A 33 14.66 25.21 33.60
CA LYS A 33 14.42 24.19 34.60
C LYS A 33 12.93 24.10 34.93
N GLY A 34 12.26 23.08 34.41
CA GLY A 34 10.95 22.72 34.88
C GLY A 34 11.09 22.06 36.24
N ASP A 35 10.26 22.38 37.16
CA ASP A 35 10.25 21.79 38.51
C ASP A 35 9.75 20.33 38.50
N LYS A 36 9.32 19.81 37.36
CA LYS A 36 8.82 18.44 37.20
C LYS A 36 9.87 17.52 36.60
N THR A 37 10.27 16.49 37.33
CA THR A 37 11.01 15.34 36.81
C THR A 37 10.04 14.28 36.27
N PHE A 38 10.48 13.53 35.26
CA PHE A 38 9.69 12.42 34.74
C PHE A 38 9.56 11.30 35.77
N THR A 39 8.36 10.77 35.92
CA THR A 39 8.08 9.56 36.69
C THR A 39 8.08 8.34 35.78
N LEU A 40 8.09 7.13 36.34
CA LEU A 40 7.95 5.90 35.57
C LEU A 40 6.58 5.83 34.86
N GLU A 41 5.51 6.39 35.45
CA GLU A 41 4.20 6.49 34.82
C GLU A 41 4.23 7.42 33.60
N ASP A 42 5.00 8.51 33.64
CA ASP A 42 5.14 9.41 32.50
C ASP A 42 5.85 8.71 31.34
N LEU A 43 6.81 7.83 31.63
CA LEU A 43 7.65 7.12 30.65
C LEU A 43 7.06 5.76 30.23
N ASN A 44 6.01 5.29 30.88
CA ASN A 44 5.36 4.03 30.53
C ASN A 44 4.68 4.11 29.15
N PHE A 45 5.24 3.41 28.17
CA PHE A 45 4.71 3.37 26.81
C PHE A 45 3.25 2.86 26.83
N GLY A 46 2.33 3.68 26.30
CA GLY A 46 0.89 3.38 26.31
C GLY A 46 0.19 3.67 27.64
N GLY A 47 0.91 4.09 28.68
CA GLY A 47 0.32 4.50 29.97
C GLY A 47 -0.49 5.79 29.88
N ASN A 48 -1.25 6.08 30.94
CA ASN A 48 -2.18 7.23 30.97
C ASN A 48 -1.49 8.58 30.73
N ASN A 49 -0.25 8.74 31.17
CA ASN A 49 0.50 9.99 31.05
C ASN A 49 1.30 10.07 29.75
N TYR A 50 1.60 8.94 29.11
CA TYR A 50 2.44 8.88 27.93
C TYR A 50 1.94 9.79 26.79
N ARG A 51 0.63 9.88 26.58
CA ARG A 51 0.03 10.72 25.53
C ARG A 51 0.32 12.21 25.71
N ASN A 52 0.63 12.65 26.92
CA ASN A 52 1.00 14.03 27.22
C ASN A 52 2.47 14.31 26.91
N MET A 53 3.27 13.25 26.71
CA MET A 53 4.71 13.31 26.51
C MET A 53 5.11 13.26 25.04
N VAL A 54 4.21 12.82 24.17
CA VAL A 54 4.47 12.70 22.73
C VAL A 54 3.89 13.90 21.98
N ALA A 55 4.59 14.32 20.93
CA ALA A 55 4.07 15.33 20.02
C ALA A 55 2.74 14.87 19.44
N LYS A 56 1.74 15.77 19.41
CA LYS A 56 0.46 15.46 18.78
C LYS A 56 0.68 15.22 17.30
N ASN A 57 0.42 14.01 16.87
CA ASN A 57 0.46 13.66 15.47
C ASN A 57 -0.65 14.42 14.73
N ARG A 58 -0.29 15.04 13.61
CA ARG A 58 -1.23 15.70 12.72
C ARG A 58 -1.39 14.83 11.49
N TRP A 59 -2.38 13.93 11.51
CA TRP A 59 -2.72 13.15 10.32
C TRP A 59 -3.35 14.06 9.29
N CYS A 60 -2.73 14.10 8.11
CA CYS A 60 -3.23 14.85 6.98
C CYS A 60 -3.40 13.94 5.78
N THR A 61 -4.43 14.18 5.00
CA THR A 61 -4.69 13.52 3.74
C THR A 61 -5.03 14.52 2.66
N TRP A 62 -4.84 14.13 1.41
CA TRP A 62 -5.22 14.95 0.26
C TRP A 62 -6.64 14.63 -0.20
N TRP A 63 -7.40 15.67 -0.46
CA TRP A 63 -8.69 15.64 -1.13
C TRP A 63 -8.56 16.42 -2.43
N GLY A 64 -8.10 15.79 -3.49
CA GLY A 64 -7.60 16.47 -4.68
C GLY A 64 -6.46 17.43 -4.31
N ASP A 65 -6.61 18.71 -4.67
CA ASP A 65 -5.64 19.75 -4.31
C ASP A 65 -5.84 20.35 -2.89
N GLN A 66 -6.78 19.85 -2.13
CA GLN A 66 -7.07 20.34 -0.79
C GLN A 66 -6.39 19.48 0.26
N LEU A 67 -5.80 20.09 1.27
CA LEU A 67 -5.21 19.40 2.40
C LEU A 67 -6.25 19.31 3.51
N VAL A 68 -6.51 18.11 3.99
CA VAL A 68 -7.43 17.84 5.10
C VAL A 68 -6.64 17.29 6.27
N ARG A 69 -6.71 17.95 7.42
CA ARG A 69 -6.25 17.39 8.69
C ARG A 69 -7.37 16.55 9.30
N GLN A 70 -7.00 15.36 9.70
CA GLN A 70 -7.88 14.39 10.34
C GLN A 70 -7.56 14.34 11.84
N ASP A 71 -8.61 14.29 12.64
CA ASP A 71 -8.52 14.10 14.08
C ASP A 71 -9.45 12.94 14.50
N VAL A 72 -9.45 12.58 15.76
CA VAL A 72 -10.37 11.56 16.29
C VAL A 72 -11.82 12.02 16.13
N ASP A 73 -12.11 13.27 16.41
CA ASP A 73 -13.47 13.82 16.51
C ASP A 73 -13.91 14.68 15.32
N ALA A 74 -13.00 15.12 14.43
CA ALA A 74 -13.34 16.00 13.31
C ALA A 74 -12.32 15.96 12.18
N CYS A 75 -12.76 16.38 10.98
CA CYS A 75 -11.91 16.68 9.84
C CYS A 75 -11.91 18.18 9.56
N TYR A 76 -10.73 18.73 9.21
CA TYR A 76 -10.52 20.15 8.99
C TYR A 76 -9.85 20.39 7.64
N LEU A 77 -10.39 21.34 6.87
CA LEU A 77 -9.72 21.86 5.68
C LEU A 77 -8.58 22.78 6.13
N VAL A 78 -7.38 22.51 5.65
CA VAL A 78 -6.18 23.30 5.97
C VAL A 78 -5.85 24.25 4.81
N ASN A 79 -5.77 25.54 5.11
CA ASN A 79 -5.27 26.50 4.13
C ASN A 79 -3.76 26.31 3.93
N LYS A 80 -3.37 25.92 2.72
CA LYS A 80 -1.98 25.59 2.37
C LYS A 80 -0.99 26.75 2.47
N THR A 81 -1.49 28.01 2.49
CA THR A 81 -0.65 29.19 2.52
C THR A 81 -0.32 29.64 3.94
N ASN A 82 -1.32 29.59 4.84
CA ASN A 82 -1.18 30.13 6.20
C ASN A 82 -1.49 29.14 7.32
N GLY A 83 -1.81 27.88 6.97
CA GLY A 83 -2.11 26.82 7.93
C GLY A 83 -3.43 26.97 8.69
N LYS A 84 -4.26 27.99 8.38
CA LYS A 84 -5.55 28.16 9.05
C LYS A 84 -6.47 26.98 8.77
N GLU A 85 -7.10 26.47 9.81
CA GLU A 85 -8.00 25.33 9.75
C GLU A 85 -9.47 25.76 9.79
N THR A 86 -10.29 25.08 8.97
CA THR A 86 -11.74 25.27 8.96
C THR A 86 -12.39 23.89 9.08
N LYS A 87 -13.23 23.68 10.07
CA LYS A 87 -13.92 22.40 10.30
C LYS A 87 -14.79 22.08 9.06
N LEU A 88 -14.64 20.86 8.53
CA LEU A 88 -15.48 20.30 7.48
C LEU A 88 -16.71 19.62 8.07
N PHE A 89 -16.49 18.73 9.04
CA PHE A 89 -17.52 18.00 9.78
C PHE A 89 -16.90 17.36 11.04
N GLY A 90 -17.74 16.99 11.97
CA GLY A 90 -17.36 16.23 13.16
C GLY A 90 -17.92 14.82 13.15
N ILE A 91 -17.47 14.02 14.12
CA ILE A 91 -17.89 12.64 14.29
C ILE A 91 -19.39 12.53 14.58
N ASN A 92 -19.96 13.48 15.33
CA ASN A 92 -21.39 13.53 15.60
C ASN A 92 -22.21 13.79 14.34
N ASP A 93 -21.68 14.65 13.45
CA ASP A 93 -22.32 14.94 12.16
C ASP A 93 -22.36 13.66 11.31
N ILE A 94 -21.23 12.97 11.19
CA ILE A 94 -21.12 11.70 10.46
C ILE A 94 -22.10 10.67 11.05
N ASN A 95 -22.09 10.47 12.35
CA ASN A 95 -22.97 9.49 13.00
C ASN A 95 -24.45 9.82 12.81
N GLN A 96 -24.82 11.08 12.76
CA GLN A 96 -26.18 11.51 12.42
C GLN A 96 -26.53 11.21 10.95
N TRP A 97 -25.60 11.39 10.02
CA TRP A 97 -25.85 11.20 8.58
C TRP A 97 -25.88 9.73 8.15
N ILE A 98 -25.12 8.86 8.83
CA ILE A 98 -25.05 7.42 8.47
C ILE A 98 -26.20 6.62 9.04
N ALA A 99 -26.64 6.90 10.26
CA ALA A 99 -27.72 6.16 10.87
C ALA A 99 -28.50 6.97 11.91
N PRO A 100 -29.77 7.21 11.67
CA PRO A 100 -30.68 7.51 12.77
C PRO A 100 -30.97 6.28 13.65
N THR A 101 -30.54 5.06 13.29
CA THR A 101 -30.82 3.81 13.99
C THR A 101 -29.60 3.26 14.72
N LYS A 102 -29.61 3.43 15.94
CA LYS A 102 -29.23 2.82 17.21
C LYS A 102 -27.81 2.31 17.48
N ASP A 103 -27.10 1.51 16.68
CA ASP A 103 -26.03 0.70 17.30
C ASP A 103 -24.65 0.74 16.67
N VAL A 104 -24.46 1.41 15.54
CA VAL A 104 -23.18 1.43 14.85
C VAL A 104 -22.68 2.87 14.73
N LYS A 105 -21.81 3.28 15.63
CA LYS A 105 -21.20 4.61 15.61
C LYS A 105 -19.76 4.54 15.14
N VAL A 106 -19.41 5.37 14.15
CA VAL A 106 -18.02 5.68 13.88
C VAL A 106 -17.39 6.27 15.11
N ARG A 107 -16.23 5.76 15.53
CA ARG A 107 -15.57 6.14 16.81
C ARG A 107 -14.41 7.09 16.61
N ALA A 108 -13.89 7.21 15.38
CA ALA A 108 -12.77 8.09 15.06
C ALA A 108 -12.77 8.46 13.57
N LEU A 109 -12.24 9.64 13.24
CA LEU A 109 -12.15 10.16 11.89
C LEU A 109 -10.71 10.25 11.35
N TYR A 110 -9.71 9.87 12.12
CA TYR A 110 -8.31 9.88 11.65
C TYR A 110 -8.03 8.97 10.45
N ASN A 111 -8.92 7.99 10.18
CA ASN A 111 -8.88 7.09 9.02
C ASN A 111 -9.86 7.50 7.91
N ALA A 112 -10.48 8.67 7.99
CA ALA A 112 -11.40 9.15 6.96
C ALA A 112 -10.66 9.28 5.62
N ARG A 113 -11.27 8.80 4.53
CA ARG A 113 -10.70 8.84 3.19
C ARG A 113 -11.54 9.75 2.30
N PHE A 114 -10.88 10.50 1.41
CA PHE A 114 -11.49 11.40 0.45
C PHE A 114 -11.16 10.91 -0.98
N PRO A 115 -11.82 9.84 -1.46
CA PRO A 115 -11.40 9.12 -2.66
C PRO A 115 -11.57 9.89 -3.96
N PHE A 116 -12.38 10.95 -3.96
CA PHE A 116 -12.72 11.67 -5.19
C PHE A 116 -12.36 13.15 -5.10
N ALA A 117 -11.40 13.59 -5.92
CA ALA A 117 -11.09 14.99 -6.08
C ALA A 117 -12.33 15.80 -6.53
N GLY A 118 -12.60 16.91 -5.86
CA GLY A 118 -13.70 17.81 -6.22
C GLY A 118 -15.12 17.31 -5.91
N LYS A 119 -15.29 16.10 -5.35
CA LYS A 119 -16.58 15.60 -4.85
C LYS A 119 -16.60 15.65 -3.33
N ASN A 120 -17.71 16.09 -2.76
CA ASN A 120 -17.88 16.19 -1.30
C ASN A 120 -18.18 14.84 -0.64
N ILE A 121 -17.37 13.84 -0.97
CA ILE A 121 -17.55 12.46 -0.51
C ILE A 121 -16.42 12.10 0.45
N VAL A 122 -16.82 11.56 1.59
CA VAL A 122 -15.92 10.96 2.58
C VAL A 122 -16.31 9.52 2.83
N MET A 123 -15.31 8.67 3.04
CA MET A 123 -15.47 7.30 3.51
C MET A 123 -14.97 7.19 4.94
N VAL A 124 -15.77 6.60 5.78
CA VAL A 124 -15.46 6.36 7.21
C VAL A 124 -15.80 4.92 7.56
N SER A 125 -15.04 4.32 8.47
CA SER A 125 -15.21 2.92 8.83
C SER A 125 -15.48 2.74 10.32
N ASN A 126 -16.21 1.68 10.64
CA ASN A 126 -16.38 1.17 12.00
C ASN A 126 -16.36 -0.37 11.95
N GLY A 127 -15.24 -0.96 12.37
CA GLY A 127 -15.04 -2.40 12.28
C GLY A 127 -15.15 -2.89 10.82
N SER A 128 -16.03 -3.86 10.59
CA SER A 128 -16.29 -4.45 9.27
C SER A 128 -17.09 -3.57 8.31
N LYS A 129 -17.67 -2.44 8.82
CA LYS A 129 -18.53 -1.56 8.02
C LYS A 129 -17.79 -0.33 7.53
N THR A 130 -17.98 -0.01 6.26
CA THR A 130 -17.51 1.23 5.64
C THR A 130 -18.70 2.01 5.08
N TYR A 131 -18.77 3.27 5.43
CA TYR A 131 -19.82 4.19 5.03
C TYR A 131 -19.27 5.23 4.05
N THR A 132 -19.92 5.38 2.91
CA THR A 132 -19.66 6.47 1.96
C THR A 132 -20.70 7.55 2.17
N VAL A 133 -20.28 8.76 2.47
CA VAL A 133 -21.14 9.87 2.89
C VAL A 133 -20.89 11.10 2.02
N ASP A 134 -21.97 11.74 1.54
CA ASP A 134 -21.92 13.10 0.99
C ASP A 134 -22.03 14.09 2.15
N PHE A 135 -20.90 14.65 2.55
CA PHE A 135 -20.82 15.53 3.72
C PHE A 135 -21.35 16.95 3.47
N ARG A 136 -21.70 17.31 2.21
CA ARG A 136 -22.39 18.56 1.90
C ARG A 136 -23.91 18.39 1.83
N LYS A 137 -24.35 17.21 1.34
CA LYS A 137 -25.78 16.89 1.28
C LYS A 137 -26.25 16.21 2.58
N HIS A 138 -25.34 15.98 3.53
CA HIS A 138 -25.61 15.36 4.84
C HIS A 138 -26.34 14.01 4.72
N ARG A 139 -25.86 13.15 3.80
CA ARG A 139 -26.55 11.88 3.55
C ARG A 139 -25.59 10.73 3.31
N LEU A 140 -26.02 9.55 3.75
CA LEU A 140 -25.39 8.29 3.39
C LEU A 140 -25.62 7.98 1.91
N ILE A 141 -24.54 7.66 1.18
CA ILE A 141 -24.57 7.21 -0.21
C ILE A 141 -24.60 5.68 -0.24
N SER A 142 -23.69 5.04 0.51
CA SER A 142 -23.56 3.59 0.57
C SER A 142 -22.98 3.10 1.88
N GLU A 143 -23.38 1.91 2.22
CA GLU A 143 -22.84 1.10 3.29
C GLU A 143 -22.28 -0.18 2.67
N LEU A 144 -21.09 -0.56 3.09
CA LEU A 144 -20.44 -1.81 2.74
C LEU A 144 -20.13 -2.54 4.05
N GLU A 145 -20.49 -3.81 4.09
CA GLU A 145 -20.20 -4.69 5.21
C GLU A 145 -19.52 -5.95 4.71
N PHE A 146 -18.41 -6.31 5.36
CA PHE A 146 -17.77 -7.62 5.19
C PHE A 146 -18.25 -8.53 6.31
N GLN A 147 -18.62 -9.75 5.95
CA GLN A 147 -19.07 -10.77 6.89
C GLN A 147 -17.88 -11.38 7.61
N GLU A 148 -18.14 -12.07 8.70
CA GLU A 148 -17.12 -12.85 9.41
C GLU A 148 -16.47 -13.86 8.46
N GLY A 149 -15.14 -13.89 8.45
CA GLY A 149 -14.34 -14.72 7.53
C GLY A 149 -14.17 -14.15 6.13
N GLU A 150 -14.61 -12.90 5.89
CA GLU A 150 -14.32 -12.12 4.70
C GLU A 150 -13.28 -11.04 5.03
N ASP A 151 -12.06 -11.20 4.50
CA ASP A 151 -10.95 -10.27 4.75
C ASP A 151 -10.76 -9.33 3.55
N LEU A 152 -11.04 -8.05 3.74
CA LEU A 152 -10.85 -7.03 2.71
C LEU A 152 -9.36 -6.87 2.40
N LEU A 153 -8.99 -7.06 1.14
CA LEU A 153 -7.64 -6.79 0.62
C LEU A 153 -7.52 -5.37 0.09
N GLU A 154 -8.32 -5.02 -0.91
CA GLU A 154 -8.21 -3.73 -1.58
C GLU A 154 -9.54 -3.31 -2.24
N ALA A 155 -9.85 -2.02 -2.17
CA ALA A 155 -10.93 -1.41 -2.93
C ALA A 155 -10.38 -0.72 -4.19
N ASN A 156 -11.15 -0.72 -5.29
CA ASN A 156 -10.79 0.08 -6.44
C ASN A 156 -10.93 1.59 -6.16
N THR A 157 -10.33 2.42 -7.01
CA THR A 157 -10.34 3.89 -6.83
C THR A 157 -11.75 4.47 -6.80
N GLN A 158 -12.70 3.87 -7.54
CA GLN A 158 -14.10 4.30 -7.60
C GLN A 158 -14.92 3.83 -6.39
N GLN A 159 -14.34 2.97 -5.53
CA GLN A 159 -14.99 2.41 -4.33
C GLN A 159 -16.32 1.69 -4.66
N ASN A 160 -16.36 1.02 -5.80
CA ASN A 160 -17.49 0.24 -6.27
C ASN A 160 -17.15 -1.22 -6.59
N ALA A 161 -15.90 -1.60 -6.40
CA ALA A 161 -15.44 -2.98 -6.45
C ALA A 161 -14.36 -3.23 -5.37
N PHE A 162 -14.39 -4.41 -4.78
CA PHE A 162 -13.56 -4.78 -3.63
C PHE A 162 -13.00 -6.18 -3.83
N ALA A 163 -11.69 -6.32 -3.73
CA ALA A 163 -11.03 -7.61 -3.62
C ALA A 163 -11.01 -8.05 -2.16
N TYR A 164 -11.38 -9.28 -1.88
CA TYR A 164 -11.38 -9.83 -0.53
C TYR A 164 -11.10 -11.33 -0.54
N LEU A 165 -10.64 -11.85 0.58
CA LEU A 165 -10.53 -13.27 0.82
C LEU A 165 -11.76 -13.78 1.57
N LYS A 166 -12.17 -15.01 1.24
CA LYS A 166 -13.11 -15.80 2.02
C LYS A 166 -12.52 -17.20 2.19
N GLY A 167 -12.13 -17.48 3.42
CA GLY A 167 -11.15 -18.55 3.63
C GLY A 167 -9.85 -18.21 2.91
N SER A 168 -9.30 -19.15 2.14
CA SER A 168 -8.06 -18.93 1.35
C SER A 168 -8.34 -18.53 -0.10
N ASN A 169 -9.59 -18.30 -0.48
CA ASN A 169 -9.96 -18.02 -1.86
C ASN A 169 -10.20 -16.53 -2.10
N LEU A 170 -9.78 -16.08 -3.29
CA LEU A 170 -9.92 -14.70 -3.73
C LEU A 170 -11.30 -14.47 -4.39
N TYR A 171 -11.92 -13.39 -3.99
CA TYR A 171 -13.20 -12.90 -4.52
C TYR A 171 -13.11 -11.42 -4.90
N VAL A 172 -14.00 -11.02 -5.81
CA VAL A 172 -14.28 -9.62 -6.10
C VAL A 172 -15.77 -9.36 -5.91
N ARG A 173 -16.10 -8.39 -5.07
CA ARG A 173 -17.46 -7.88 -4.88
C ARG A 173 -17.62 -6.57 -5.64
N THR A 174 -18.58 -6.48 -6.55
CA THR A 174 -18.91 -5.26 -7.28
C THR A 174 -20.26 -4.72 -6.84
N PHE A 175 -20.41 -3.40 -6.89
CA PHE A 175 -21.65 -2.71 -6.59
C PHE A 175 -22.09 -1.91 -7.80
N ASN A 176 -23.24 -2.24 -8.35
CA ASN A 176 -23.88 -1.38 -9.34
C ASN A 176 -24.44 -0.14 -8.65
N ALA A 177 -24.09 1.04 -9.14
CA ALA A 177 -24.75 2.26 -8.73
C ALA A 177 -26.25 2.11 -8.99
N ALA A 178 -27.09 2.22 -7.94
CA ALA A 178 -28.53 2.30 -8.16
C ALA A 178 -28.81 3.50 -9.06
N PRO A 179 -29.65 3.37 -10.11
CA PRO A 179 -30.07 4.52 -10.89
C PRO A 179 -30.64 5.59 -9.96
N GLU A 180 -30.35 6.87 -10.21
CA GLU A 180 -30.78 7.98 -9.36
C GLU A 180 -32.32 8.01 -9.10
N ASN A 181 -33.09 7.32 -9.92
CA ASN A 181 -34.56 7.25 -9.88
C ASN A 181 -35.12 5.95 -9.33
N ALA A 182 -34.32 5.04 -8.79
CA ALA A 182 -34.81 3.79 -8.24
C ALA A 182 -35.54 4.01 -6.91
N MET A 183 -36.84 3.65 -6.87
CA MET A 183 -37.66 3.68 -5.64
C MET A 183 -37.23 2.68 -4.57
N THR A 184 -36.37 1.71 -4.91
CA THR A 184 -35.78 0.74 -3.99
C THR A 184 -34.29 0.96 -3.91
N LYS A 185 -33.81 1.26 -2.70
CA LYS A 185 -32.39 1.48 -2.38
C LYS A 185 -31.54 0.19 -2.32
N GLU A 186 -32.00 -0.91 -2.89
CA GLU A 186 -31.23 -2.14 -2.91
C GLU A 186 -30.10 -2.03 -3.94
N LYS A 187 -28.89 -1.80 -3.42
CA LYS A 187 -27.68 -1.99 -4.19
C LYS A 187 -27.50 -3.49 -4.42
N LYS A 188 -27.66 -3.93 -5.65
CA LYS A 188 -27.27 -5.30 -5.99
C LYS A 188 -25.76 -5.39 -6.02
N SER A 189 -25.19 -6.05 -5.02
CA SER A 189 -23.82 -6.52 -5.08
C SER A 189 -23.75 -7.82 -5.89
N HIS A 190 -22.64 -8.01 -6.59
CA HIS A 190 -22.34 -9.25 -7.27
C HIS A 190 -20.95 -9.72 -6.82
N ASP A 191 -20.87 -10.97 -6.39
CA ASP A 191 -19.63 -11.60 -5.97
C ASP A 191 -19.10 -12.51 -7.09
N PHE A 192 -17.87 -12.28 -7.48
CA PHE A 192 -17.13 -13.15 -8.38
C PHE A 192 -16.11 -13.96 -7.57
N GLN A 193 -16.16 -15.27 -7.68
CA GLN A 193 -15.15 -16.15 -7.13
C GLN A 193 -14.01 -16.30 -8.14
N LEU A 194 -12.79 -15.85 -7.81
CA LEU A 194 -11.64 -15.89 -8.71
C LEU A 194 -10.80 -17.14 -8.53
N SER A 195 -10.87 -17.78 -7.37
CA SER A 195 -10.14 -19.02 -7.08
C SER A 195 -10.98 -19.98 -6.26
N ALA A 196 -10.68 -21.28 -6.37
CA ALA A 196 -11.37 -22.36 -5.65
C ALA A 196 -10.41 -23.37 -4.98
N ASP A 197 -9.11 -23.24 -5.23
CA ASP A 197 -8.03 -24.11 -4.74
C ASP A 197 -7.13 -23.41 -3.71
N GLY A 198 -7.57 -22.26 -3.21
CA GLY A 198 -6.84 -21.50 -2.18
C GLY A 198 -6.63 -22.33 -0.92
N SER A 199 -5.40 -22.37 -0.45
CA SER A 199 -4.95 -23.15 0.71
C SER A 199 -3.71 -22.50 1.33
N ARG A 200 -3.11 -23.18 2.31
CA ARG A 200 -1.79 -22.79 2.81
C ARG A 200 -0.72 -22.84 1.72
N GLU A 201 -0.82 -23.79 0.80
CA GLU A 201 0.13 -24.03 -0.29
C GLU A 201 -0.16 -23.15 -1.52
N ILE A 202 -1.43 -22.81 -1.77
CA ILE A 202 -1.84 -22.01 -2.93
C ILE A 202 -2.44 -20.71 -2.43
N VAL A 203 -1.68 -19.64 -2.56
CA VAL A 203 -2.00 -18.31 -2.01
C VAL A 203 -2.46 -17.38 -3.12
N TYR A 204 -3.54 -16.67 -2.88
CA TYR A 204 -4.12 -15.70 -3.82
C TYR A 204 -4.21 -14.30 -3.23
N GLY A 205 -3.93 -13.28 -4.04
CA GLY A 205 -4.19 -11.88 -3.72
C GLY A 205 -3.43 -11.33 -2.52
N GLN A 206 -2.48 -12.06 -1.98
CA GLN A 206 -1.63 -11.66 -0.87
C GLN A 206 -0.21 -11.37 -1.35
N SER A 207 0.63 -10.81 -0.48
CA SER A 207 2.04 -10.61 -0.75
C SER A 207 2.73 -11.94 -1.03
N VAL A 208 3.72 -11.90 -1.91
CA VAL A 208 4.46 -13.07 -2.38
C VAL A 208 5.96 -12.86 -2.19
N HIS A 209 6.76 -13.89 -2.48
CA HIS A 209 8.22 -13.82 -2.42
C HIS A 209 8.77 -13.32 -1.08
N ARG A 210 8.02 -13.50 0.02
CA ARG A 210 8.39 -13.08 1.38
C ARG A 210 8.66 -11.57 1.49
N ASP A 211 7.88 -10.79 0.76
CA ASP A 211 7.97 -9.32 0.70
C ASP A 211 9.28 -8.77 0.10
N GLU A 212 10.02 -9.61 -0.63
CA GLU A 212 11.21 -9.16 -1.37
C GLU A 212 10.84 -8.08 -2.39
N PHE A 213 11.81 -7.25 -2.77
CA PHE A 213 11.65 -6.18 -3.76
C PHE A 213 10.55 -5.17 -3.43
N GLY A 214 10.26 -4.93 -2.15
CA GLY A 214 9.25 -3.98 -1.72
C GLY A 214 7.80 -4.45 -1.95
N ILE A 215 7.59 -5.74 -2.24
CA ILE A 215 6.25 -6.31 -2.33
C ILE A 215 5.59 -6.21 -0.95
N SER A 216 4.40 -5.62 -0.88
CA SER A 216 3.64 -5.44 0.37
C SER A 216 2.18 -5.85 0.24
N LYS A 217 1.73 -6.19 -0.97
CA LYS A 217 0.35 -6.61 -1.26
C LYS A 217 0.32 -7.51 -2.50
N GLY A 218 -0.82 -8.15 -2.72
CA GLY A 218 -1.00 -9.06 -3.85
C GLY A 218 -2.15 -8.72 -4.77
N THR A 219 -2.77 -7.54 -4.64
CA THR A 219 -3.86 -7.06 -5.49
C THR A 219 -3.55 -5.66 -6.04
N PHE A 220 -3.90 -5.40 -7.30
CA PHE A 220 -3.53 -4.16 -8.00
C PHE A 220 -4.67 -3.77 -8.96
N TRP A 221 -5.51 -2.82 -8.55
CA TRP A 221 -6.59 -2.32 -9.38
C TRP A 221 -6.07 -1.46 -10.53
N SER A 222 -6.66 -1.63 -11.70
CA SER A 222 -6.43 -0.75 -12.84
C SER A 222 -6.93 0.67 -12.56
N PRO A 223 -6.38 1.73 -13.18
CA PRO A 223 -6.78 3.12 -12.97
C PRO A 223 -8.27 3.38 -13.22
N ASN A 224 -8.89 2.71 -14.20
CA ASN A 224 -10.32 2.82 -14.45
C ASN A 224 -11.18 1.97 -13.49
N GLY A 225 -10.53 1.14 -12.63
CA GLY A 225 -11.21 0.30 -11.62
C GLY A 225 -12.00 -0.89 -12.16
N GLU A 226 -11.85 -1.22 -13.43
CA GLU A 226 -12.58 -2.30 -14.09
C GLU A 226 -11.83 -3.63 -14.07
N ARG A 227 -10.49 -3.60 -13.85
CA ARG A 227 -9.65 -4.80 -13.84
C ARG A 227 -8.82 -4.86 -12.56
N LEU A 228 -8.61 -6.10 -12.11
CA LEU A 228 -7.77 -6.42 -10.95
C LEU A 228 -6.63 -7.34 -11.37
N ALA A 229 -5.38 -6.87 -11.30
CA ALA A 229 -4.25 -7.77 -11.34
C ALA A 229 -4.01 -8.35 -9.92
N PHE A 230 -3.64 -9.62 -9.83
CA PHE A 230 -3.40 -10.27 -8.55
C PHE A 230 -2.33 -11.37 -8.66
N TYR A 231 -1.65 -11.59 -7.56
CA TYR A 231 -0.73 -12.72 -7.45
C TYR A 231 -1.45 -14.02 -7.13
N ARG A 232 -0.99 -15.11 -7.76
CA ARG A 232 -1.17 -16.49 -7.34
C ARG A 232 0.21 -17.08 -7.07
N MET A 233 0.41 -17.57 -5.86
CA MET A 233 1.66 -18.21 -5.46
C MET A 233 1.40 -19.66 -5.13
N ASP A 234 2.14 -20.56 -5.77
CA ASP A 234 2.25 -21.96 -5.41
C ASP A 234 3.53 -22.15 -4.59
N GLN A 235 3.36 -22.56 -3.37
CA GLN A 235 4.46 -22.88 -2.44
C GLN A 235 4.40 -24.33 -1.93
N SER A 236 3.67 -25.21 -2.64
CA SER A 236 3.53 -26.61 -2.25
C SER A 236 4.88 -27.34 -2.20
N MET A 237 5.80 -26.97 -3.10
CA MET A 237 7.16 -27.52 -3.18
C MET A 237 8.14 -26.91 -2.17
N VAL A 238 7.78 -25.84 -1.49
CA VAL A 238 8.68 -25.14 -0.56
C VAL A 238 8.74 -25.89 0.76
N THR A 239 9.94 -26.05 1.31
CA THR A 239 10.20 -26.70 2.58
C THR A 239 9.56 -25.94 3.74
N ASP A 240 8.99 -26.68 4.68
CA ASP A 240 8.50 -26.14 5.94
C ASP A 240 9.65 -25.79 6.87
N TYR A 241 9.78 -24.50 7.20
CA TYR A 241 10.70 -24.05 8.23
C TYR A 241 10.04 -24.21 9.61
N PRO A 242 10.69 -24.89 10.56
CA PRO A 242 10.10 -25.18 11.86
C PRO A 242 9.96 -23.89 12.70
N GLN A 243 8.72 -23.50 12.94
CA GLN A 243 8.37 -22.41 13.84
C GLN A 243 7.33 -22.89 14.85
N VAL A 244 7.25 -22.16 15.95
CA VAL A 244 6.24 -22.38 16.98
C VAL A 244 5.49 -21.06 17.23
N ASN A 245 4.20 -21.20 17.45
CA ASN A 245 3.36 -20.12 17.94
C ASN A 245 3.26 -20.22 19.46
N ILE A 246 3.64 -19.16 20.17
CA ILE A 246 3.46 -19.03 21.61
C ILE A 246 2.33 -18.02 21.81
N PRO A 247 1.16 -18.46 22.32
CA PRO A 247 0.04 -17.56 22.55
C PRO A 247 0.44 -16.42 23.49
N GLU A 248 0.01 -15.19 23.18
CA GLU A 248 0.11 -14.07 24.10
C GLU A 248 -0.92 -14.26 25.20
N ILE A 249 -0.47 -14.22 26.45
CA ILE A 249 -1.36 -14.27 27.61
C ILE A 249 -1.96 -12.88 27.77
N GLY A 250 -3.28 -12.77 27.58
CA GLY A 250 -4.01 -11.54 27.88
C GLY A 250 -4.03 -11.24 29.38
N PHE A 251 -3.99 -9.94 29.73
CA PHE A 251 -4.02 -9.53 31.13
C PHE A 251 -5.39 -9.78 31.80
N ASP A 252 -6.45 -9.89 31.00
CA ASP A 252 -7.83 -9.95 31.53
C ASP A 252 -8.21 -11.34 32.07
N HIS A 253 -7.67 -12.42 31.50
CA HIS A 253 -7.99 -13.81 31.91
C HIS A 253 -6.77 -14.73 31.75
N PRO A 254 -5.67 -14.50 32.49
CA PRO A 254 -4.45 -15.30 32.33
C PRO A 254 -4.64 -16.78 32.71
N GLU A 255 -5.57 -17.06 33.62
CA GLU A 255 -5.86 -18.40 34.12
C GLU A 255 -6.56 -19.33 33.11
N THR A 256 -7.18 -18.77 32.06
CA THR A 256 -7.91 -19.53 31.03
C THR A 256 -7.12 -19.72 29.75
N GLN A 257 -5.93 -19.12 29.62
CA GLN A 257 -5.12 -19.12 28.42
C GLN A 257 -3.98 -20.16 28.50
N SER A 258 -3.82 -20.90 27.42
CA SER A 258 -2.70 -21.85 27.30
C SER A 258 -1.41 -21.10 26.95
N CYS A 259 -0.35 -21.35 27.72
CA CYS A 259 1.01 -20.89 27.42
C CYS A 259 1.80 -21.92 26.61
N ILE A 260 1.15 -23.00 26.18
CA ILE A 260 1.84 -24.10 25.48
C ILE A 260 2.10 -23.69 24.05
N ALA A 261 3.39 -23.76 23.66
CA ALA A 261 3.77 -23.54 22.28
C ALA A 261 3.19 -24.64 21.37
N THR A 262 2.66 -24.24 20.23
CA THR A 262 2.17 -25.15 19.20
C THR A 262 3.02 -25.04 17.95
N PRO A 263 3.26 -26.15 17.20
CA PRO A 263 3.93 -26.08 15.90
C PRO A 263 3.18 -25.13 14.96
N ALA A 264 3.92 -24.24 14.33
CA ALA A 264 3.42 -23.29 13.33
C ALA A 264 4.45 -23.16 12.20
N PRO A 265 4.74 -24.23 11.45
CA PRO A 265 5.75 -24.24 10.41
C PRO A 265 5.37 -23.23 9.30
N ASP A 266 6.38 -22.50 8.81
CA ASP A 266 6.23 -21.52 7.73
C ASP A 266 6.91 -22.00 6.46
N LYS A 267 6.31 -21.76 5.30
CA LYS A 267 6.92 -22.04 4.00
C LYS A 267 8.04 -21.04 3.75
N TYR A 268 9.28 -21.51 3.83
CA TYR A 268 10.45 -20.65 3.67
C TYR A 268 11.46 -21.25 2.70
N PRO A 269 11.66 -20.65 1.52
CA PRO A 269 12.66 -21.11 0.54
C PRO A 269 14.06 -20.68 1.01
N MET A 270 14.70 -21.54 1.79
CA MET A 270 16.07 -21.29 2.23
C MET A 270 17.05 -21.27 1.05
N ALA A 271 18.22 -20.68 1.26
CA ALA A 271 19.25 -20.60 0.25
C ALA A 271 19.62 -22.00 -0.30
N GLY A 272 19.59 -22.14 -1.62
CA GLY A 272 19.83 -23.41 -2.31
C GLY A 272 18.62 -24.34 -2.37
N GLU A 273 17.51 -24.04 -1.68
CA GLU A 273 16.29 -24.82 -1.70
C GLU A 273 15.29 -24.33 -2.75
N THR A 274 14.32 -25.17 -3.07
CA THR A 274 13.26 -24.85 -4.04
C THR A 274 12.43 -23.64 -3.56
N SER A 275 12.22 -22.68 -4.46
CA SER A 275 11.41 -21.49 -4.21
C SER A 275 9.98 -21.68 -4.67
N HIS A 276 9.11 -20.79 -4.20
CA HIS A 276 7.75 -20.68 -4.67
C HIS A 276 7.67 -20.24 -6.14
N GLN A 277 6.57 -20.62 -6.77
CA GLN A 277 6.24 -20.26 -8.15
C GLN A 277 5.08 -19.28 -8.15
N VAL A 278 5.32 -18.10 -8.69
CA VAL A 278 4.31 -17.03 -8.73
C VAL A 278 3.83 -16.81 -10.15
N THR A 279 2.53 -16.60 -10.30
CA THR A 279 1.90 -16.15 -11.54
C THR A 279 1.03 -14.94 -11.29
N VAL A 280 0.77 -14.14 -12.32
CA VAL A 280 -0.06 -12.94 -12.23
C VAL A 280 -1.33 -13.16 -13.02
N GLY A 281 -2.46 -13.11 -12.32
CA GLY A 281 -3.79 -13.12 -12.93
C GLY A 281 -4.32 -11.72 -13.16
N VAL A 282 -5.17 -11.54 -14.16
CA VAL A 282 -5.93 -10.32 -14.43
C VAL A 282 -7.40 -10.68 -14.52
N PHE A 283 -8.20 -10.18 -13.62
CA PHE A 283 -9.65 -10.32 -13.61
C PHE A 283 -10.30 -9.08 -14.19
N ASP A 284 -11.30 -9.28 -15.05
CA ASP A 284 -12.09 -8.21 -15.65
C ASP A 284 -13.52 -8.22 -15.07
N CYS A 285 -13.88 -7.15 -14.37
CA CYS A 285 -15.17 -7.01 -13.69
C CYS A 285 -16.36 -6.92 -14.65
N LEU A 286 -16.16 -6.51 -15.89
CA LEU A 286 -17.23 -6.36 -16.88
C LEU A 286 -17.59 -7.70 -17.50
N THR A 287 -16.60 -8.55 -17.76
CA THR A 287 -16.78 -9.85 -18.39
C THR A 287 -16.86 -11.01 -17.40
N GLY A 288 -16.40 -10.80 -16.16
CA GLY A 288 -16.28 -11.84 -15.14
C GLY A 288 -15.19 -12.88 -15.45
N LYS A 289 -14.26 -12.57 -16.35
CA LYS A 289 -13.20 -13.50 -16.79
C LYS A 289 -11.88 -13.18 -16.15
N THR A 290 -11.14 -14.23 -15.86
CA THR A 290 -9.73 -14.15 -15.42
C THR A 290 -8.84 -14.72 -16.53
N ILE A 291 -7.76 -14.01 -16.84
CA ILE A 291 -6.65 -14.51 -17.65
C ILE A 291 -5.38 -14.48 -16.81
N TYR A 292 -4.36 -15.24 -17.22
CA TYR A 292 -3.03 -15.16 -16.61
C TYR A 292 -2.02 -14.58 -17.61
N LEU A 293 -1.09 -13.74 -17.11
CA LEU A 293 -0.03 -13.19 -17.92
C LEU A 293 0.90 -14.32 -18.37
N LYS A 294 1.25 -14.33 -19.66
CA LYS A 294 2.08 -15.36 -20.28
C LYS A 294 3.58 -15.04 -20.09
N ALA A 295 3.99 -14.99 -18.85
CA ALA A 295 5.38 -14.67 -18.47
C ALA A 295 6.35 -15.85 -18.65
N GLY A 296 5.86 -17.02 -19.01
CA GLY A 296 6.64 -18.25 -19.14
C GLY A 296 6.79 -19.01 -17.83
N ASP A 297 7.82 -19.83 -17.71
CA ASP A 297 8.09 -20.66 -16.53
C ASP A 297 8.37 -19.77 -15.31
N PRO A 298 7.61 -19.89 -14.20
CA PRO A 298 7.82 -19.13 -12.99
C PRO A 298 8.94 -19.68 -12.08
N THR A 299 9.57 -20.79 -12.43
CA THR A 299 10.63 -21.43 -11.65
C THR A 299 11.85 -20.50 -11.55
N ASP A 300 12.36 -20.33 -10.34
CA ASP A 300 13.56 -19.53 -10.06
C ASP A 300 13.49 -18.09 -10.59
N ARG A 301 12.30 -17.50 -10.46
CA ARG A 301 12.04 -16.10 -10.90
C ARG A 301 11.16 -15.39 -9.88
N TYR A 302 11.30 -14.07 -9.87
CA TYR A 302 10.46 -13.15 -9.09
C TYR A 302 9.68 -12.26 -10.05
N PHE A 303 8.38 -12.12 -9.77
CA PHE A 303 7.49 -11.17 -10.46
C PHE A 303 7.08 -10.09 -9.47
N THR A 304 7.57 -8.87 -9.68
CA THR A 304 7.47 -7.83 -8.66
C THR A 304 7.07 -6.47 -9.24
N ASN A 305 6.66 -5.57 -8.36
CA ASN A 305 6.40 -4.16 -8.69
C ASN A 305 5.42 -3.95 -9.85
N ILE A 306 4.24 -4.57 -9.73
CA ILE A 306 3.17 -4.47 -10.72
C ILE A 306 2.68 -3.03 -10.82
N ALA A 307 2.58 -2.53 -12.06
CA ALA A 307 2.02 -1.24 -12.40
C ALA A 307 1.06 -1.34 -13.60
N TRP A 308 0.12 -0.42 -13.68
CA TRP A 308 -0.81 -0.31 -14.79
C TRP A 308 -0.49 0.88 -15.69
N SER A 309 -0.74 0.72 -17.00
CA SER A 309 -0.82 1.88 -17.89
C SER A 309 -2.00 2.78 -17.51
N PRO A 310 -1.92 4.11 -17.76
CA PRO A 310 -3.01 5.02 -17.46
C PRO A 310 -4.34 4.69 -18.15
N ASP A 311 -4.29 4.03 -19.31
CA ASP A 311 -5.46 3.58 -20.06
C ASP A 311 -5.99 2.21 -19.63
N SER A 312 -5.36 1.59 -18.60
CA SER A 312 -5.76 0.29 -18.03
C SER A 312 -5.67 -0.90 -19.00
N LYS A 313 -4.84 -0.80 -20.05
CA LYS A 313 -4.71 -1.86 -21.06
C LYS A 313 -3.45 -2.68 -20.94
N THR A 314 -2.43 -2.16 -20.25
CA THR A 314 -1.14 -2.82 -20.12
C THR A 314 -0.80 -2.98 -18.63
N VAL A 315 -0.31 -4.17 -18.29
CA VAL A 315 0.33 -4.47 -17.01
C VAL A 315 1.84 -4.47 -17.22
N TYR A 316 2.53 -3.74 -16.37
CA TYR A 316 3.99 -3.74 -16.28
C TYR A 316 4.42 -4.44 -15.02
N MET A 317 5.51 -5.21 -15.08
CA MET A 317 6.16 -5.77 -13.91
C MET A 317 7.65 -5.91 -14.11
N PHE A 318 8.40 -5.91 -13.03
CA PHE A 318 9.78 -6.35 -13.04
C PHE A 318 9.85 -7.86 -12.88
N GLU A 319 10.64 -8.49 -13.74
CA GLU A 319 10.97 -9.90 -13.71
C GLU A 319 12.43 -10.03 -13.29
N VAL A 320 12.69 -10.67 -12.17
CA VAL A 320 14.05 -10.83 -11.63
C VAL A 320 14.39 -12.32 -11.57
N ASN A 321 15.61 -12.69 -11.97
CA ASN A 321 16.07 -14.07 -11.84
C ASN A 321 16.35 -14.43 -10.37
N ARG A 322 16.48 -15.74 -10.07
CA ARG A 322 16.72 -16.23 -8.72
C ARG A 322 18.04 -15.74 -8.12
N ASP A 323 19.07 -15.56 -8.95
CA ASP A 323 20.36 -14.99 -8.53
C ASP A 323 20.30 -13.50 -8.22
N GLN A 324 19.16 -12.85 -8.51
CA GLN A 324 18.90 -11.44 -8.24
C GLN A 324 19.92 -10.49 -8.88
N ASN A 325 20.41 -10.83 -10.07
CA ASN A 325 21.41 -10.05 -10.80
C ASN A 325 21.00 -9.68 -12.23
N ASP A 326 19.82 -10.08 -12.66
CA ASP A 326 19.20 -9.71 -13.95
C ASP A 326 17.72 -9.37 -13.71
N SER A 327 17.37 -8.10 -13.91
CA SER A 327 16.01 -7.56 -13.77
C SER A 327 15.54 -6.98 -15.10
N ARG A 328 14.28 -7.25 -15.46
CA ARG A 328 13.67 -6.82 -16.72
C ARG A 328 12.31 -6.18 -16.46
N LEU A 329 12.11 -4.98 -16.96
CA LEU A 329 10.80 -4.36 -17.00
C LEU A 329 10.06 -4.86 -18.24
N THR A 330 8.99 -5.60 -18.01
CA THR A 330 8.20 -6.24 -19.07
C THR A 330 6.78 -5.71 -19.09
N ALA A 331 6.22 -5.58 -20.30
CA ALA A 331 4.85 -5.15 -20.55
C ALA A 331 3.99 -6.32 -21.05
N TYR A 332 2.75 -6.39 -20.57
CA TYR A 332 1.76 -7.40 -20.92
C TYR A 332 0.43 -6.76 -21.30
N ASP A 333 -0.21 -7.28 -22.34
CA ASP A 333 -1.57 -6.93 -22.68
C ASP A 333 -2.54 -7.48 -21.62
N ALA A 334 -3.35 -6.61 -21.02
CA ALA A 334 -4.20 -6.95 -19.90
C ALA A 334 -5.47 -7.73 -20.29
N GLU A 335 -5.77 -7.84 -21.59
CA GLU A 335 -6.93 -8.59 -22.10
C GLU A 335 -6.55 -10.02 -22.51
N THR A 336 -5.40 -10.18 -23.12
CA THR A 336 -4.92 -11.46 -23.69
C THR A 336 -3.87 -12.16 -22.83
N GLY A 337 -3.20 -11.41 -21.95
CA GLY A 337 -2.06 -11.87 -21.15
C GLY A 337 -0.76 -11.96 -21.95
N GLU A 338 -0.76 -11.63 -23.24
CA GLU A 338 0.42 -11.75 -24.09
C GLU A 338 1.50 -10.73 -23.66
N LYS A 339 2.77 -11.19 -23.70
CA LYS A 339 3.92 -10.31 -23.56
C LYS A 339 3.99 -9.39 -24.77
N THR A 340 3.90 -8.08 -24.54
CA THR A 340 3.98 -7.07 -25.59
C THR A 340 5.39 -6.51 -25.76
N GLY A 341 6.23 -6.62 -24.73
CA GLY A 341 7.64 -6.21 -24.87
C GLY A 341 8.43 -6.24 -23.58
N GLU A 342 9.75 -6.27 -23.76
CA GLU A 342 10.74 -6.00 -22.73
C GLU A 342 11.26 -4.56 -22.95
N LEU A 343 10.98 -3.69 -21.97
CA LEU A 343 11.26 -2.25 -22.11
C LEU A 343 12.62 -1.84 -21.58
N TYR A 344 13.08 -2.52 -20.53
CA TYR A 344 14.32 -2.20 -19.85
C TYR A 344 14.93 -3.46 -19.26
N ARG A 345 16.24 -3.51 -19.22
CA ARG A 345 16.99 -4.56 -18.52
C ARG A 345 18.10 -3.93 -17.70
N GLU A 346 18.26 -4.41 -16.49
CA GLU A 346 19.35 -4.04 -15.59
C GLU A 346 20.04 -5.29 -15.09
N THR A 347 21.36 -5.30 -15.18
CA THR A 347 22.21 -6.39 -14.71
C THR A 347 23.35 -5.82 -13.88
N ASP A 348 23.73 -6.54 -12.85
CA ASP A 348 24.89 -6.20 -12.02
C ASP A 348 25.61 -7.48 -11.61
N GLU A 349 26.92 -7.45 -11.41
CA GLU A 349 27.71 -8.60 -10.99
C GLU A 349 27.37 -9.07 -9.57
N LYS A 350 26.82 -8.17 -8.73
CA LYS A 350 26.46 -8.44 -7.34
C LYS A 350 24.97 -8.71 -7.20
N TYR A 351 24.14 -7.67 -7.41
CA TYR A 351 22.70 -7.78 -7.31
C TYR A 351 21.99 -6.60 -7.98
N VAL A 352 20.74 -6.84 -8.40
CA VAL A 352 19.77 -5.84 -8.86
C VAL A 352 18.55 -5.91 -7.97
N GLU A 353 18.08 -4.76 -7.48
CA GLU A 353 17.01 -4.69 -6.49
C GLU A 353 15.95 -3.64 -6.88
N PRO A 354 14.99 -4.00 -7.76
CA PRO A 354 13.88 -3.11 -8.10
C PRO A 354 12.88 -3.06 -6.93
N LEU A 355 12.92 -2.00 -6.13
CA LEU A 355 12.09 -1.85 -4.91
C LEU A 355 10.76 -1.13 -5.14
N HIS A 356 10.57 -0.52 -6.31
CA HIS A 356 9.43 0.35 -6.57
C HIS A 356 8.82 0.09 -7.95
N PRO A 357 7.48 0.11 -8.07
CA PRO A 357 6.83 0.07 -9.37
C PRO A 357 7.13 1.34 -10.18
N ILE A 358 7.02 1.26 -11.50
CA ILE A 358 7.03 2.45 -12.34
C ILE A 358 5.82 3.33 -12.05
N MET A 359 5.99 4.65 -12.15
CA MET A 359 4.93 5.62 -11.89
C MET A 359 4.72 6.55 -13.08
N PHE A 360 3.58 6.42 -13.77
CA PHE A 360 3.23 7.29 -14.87
C PHE A 360 3.02 8.73 -14.42
N LEU A 361 3.46 9.68 -15.26
CA LEU A 361 3.24 11.09 -14.98
C LEU A 361 1.75 11.44 -15.17
N PRO A 362 1.07 12.08 -14.19
CA PRO A 362 -0.34 12.42 -14.31
C PRO A 362 -0.69 13.37 -15.46
N TRP A 363 0.31 14.02 -16.06
CA TRP A 363 0.14 14.95 -17.20
C TRP A 363 0.69 14.41 -18.51
N ASP A 364 1.21 13.18 -18.54
CA ASP A 364 1.78 12.57 -19.74
C ASP A 364 1.78 11.05 -19.66
N SER A 365 0.83 10.44 -20.34
CA SER A 365 0.61 9.00 -20.32
C SER A 365 1.70 8.18 -21.03
N ASN A 366 2.60 8.84 -21.79
CA ASN A 366 3.71 8.18 -22.46
C ASN A 366 4.99 8.22 -21.65
N ARG A 367 4.99 8.87 -20.49
CA ARG A 367 6.17 8.98 -19.63
C ARG A 367 5.91 8.50 -18.23
N PHE A 368 6.90 7.83 -17.68
CA PHE A 368 6.87 7.37 -16.30
C PHE A 368 8.22 7.58 -15.60
N ILE A 369 8.18 7.55 -14.29
CA ILE A 369 9.36 7.52 -13.42
C ILE A 369 9.69 6.07 -13.09
N MET A 370 10.94 5.73 -13.26
CA MET A 370 11.56 4.49 -12.78
C MET A 370 12.61 4.84 -11.74
N GLN A 371 12.73 4.02 -10.72
CA GLN A 371 13.82 4.10 -9.74
C GLN A 371 14.82 2.98 -10.02
N SER A 372 16.11 3.29 -9.95
CA SER A 372 17.18 2.32 -10.16
C SER A 372 18.46 2.75 -9.46
N ARG A 373 19.24 1.76 -9.03
CA ARG A 373 20.56 1.93 -8.41
C ARG A 373 21.72 1.75 -9.40
N LYS A 374 21.45 1.78 -10.70
CA LYS A 374 22.46 1.50 -11.74
C LYS A 374 23.69 2.39 -11.74
N ASP A 375 23.65 3.54 -11.04
CA ASP A 375 24.81 4.42 -10.83
C ASP A 375 25.38 4.36 -9.41
N GLY A 376 24.94 3.37 -8.60
CA GLY A 376 25.43 3.09 -7.25
C GLY A 376 24.52 3.59 -6.12
N TYR A 377 23.54 4.45 -6.42
CA TYR A 377 22.55 4.99 -5.46
C TYR A 377 21.15 4.97 -6.08
N ASN A 378 20.11 4.91 -5.24
CA ASN A 378 18.73 4.94 -5.76
C ASN A 378 18.38 6.33 -6.28
N HIS A 379 18.20 6.44 -7.59
CA HIS A 379 17.87 7.68 -8.28
C HIS A 379 16.67 7.55 -9.20
N LEU A 380 16.09 8.71 -9.57
CA LEU A 380 14.96 8.80 -10.47
C LEU A 380 15.41 8.90 -11.93
N TYR A 381 14.75 8.12 -12.76
CA TYR A 381 14.91 8.11 -14.22
C TYR A 381 13.56 8.39 -14.88
N LEU A 382 13.52 9.41 -15.74
CA LEU A 382 12.38 9.66 -16.61
C LEU A 382 12.50 8.78 -17.84
N CYS A 383 11.52 7.91 -18.00
CA CYS A 383 11.43 6.99 -19.13
C CYS A 383 10.32 7.46 -20.07
N THR A 384 10.61 7.48 -21.38
CA THR A 384 9.64 7.81 -22.42
C THR A 384 9.37 6.57 -23.25
N LEU A 385 8.10 6.18 -23.39
CA LEU A 385 7.68 5.13 -24.32
C LEU A 385 7.85 5.63 -25.76
N GLY A 386 8.31 4.77 -26.65
CA GLY A 386 8.46 5.11 -28.09
C GLY A 386 7.15 5.59 -28.72
N LYS A 387 7.24 6.23 -29.91
CA LYS A 387 6.07 6.85 -30.60
C LYS A 387 4.97 5.87 -31.03
N HIS A 388 5.19 4.59 -30.91
CA HIS A 388 4.19 3.55 -31.13
C HIS A 388 3.86 2.94 -29.76
N GLY A 389 2.88 3.54 -29.09
CA GLY A 389 2.20 2.88 -28.00
C GLY A 389 1.81 1.47 -28.43
N SER A 390 2.51 0.48 -27.87
CA SER A 390 2.17 -0.94 -27.85
C SER A 390 1.51 -1.52 -29.09
N ARG A 391 2.30 -1.82 -30.13
CA ARG A 391 2.17 -3.03 -30.95
C ARG A 391 3.53 -3.30 -31.54
N MET A 392 4.26 -4.20 -30.88
CA MET A 392 5.53 -4.66 -31.38
C MET A 392 5.37 -5.41 -32.69
N ALA A 393 6.00 -4.87 -33.73
CA ALA A 393 6.62 -5.68 -34.73
C ALA A 393 8.11 -5.68 -34.42
N SER A 394 8.62 -6.80 -33.94
CA SER A 394 10.04 -7.18 -33.77
C SER A 394 10.94 -6.32 -32.88
N ASN A 395 11.37 -6.93 -31.76
CA ASN A 395 12.66 -6.77 -31.11
C ASN A 395 13.12 -5.37 -30.68
N THR A 396 13.03 -5.11 -29.35
CA THR A 396 13.73 -4.04 -28.61
C THR A 396 13.35 -2.62 -29.01
N GLU A 397 12.17 -2.15 -28.58
CA GLU A 397 11.97 -0.71 -28.44
C GLU A 397 12.68 -0.27 -27.16
N SER A 398 13.84 0.34 -27.33
CA SER A 398 14.57 0.96 -26.22
C SER A 398 13.78 2.14 -25.68
N LEU A 399 13.53 2.16 -24.35
CA LEU A 399 13.08 3.35 -23.65
C LEU A 399 14.09 4.49 -23.86
N ASP A 400 13.61 5.69 -24.13
CA ASP A 400 14.41 6.89 -23.94
C ASP A 400 14.47 7.18 -22.45
N ILE A 401 15.65 7.04 -21.85
CA ILE A 401 15.86 7.12 -20.38
C ILE A 401 16.72 8.33 -20.06
N ARG A 402 16.18 9.25 -19.29
CA ARG A 402 16.90 10.42 -18.78
C ARG A 402 16.96 10.40 -17.27
N GLN A 403 18.17 10.42 -16.69
CA GLN A 403 18.36 10.56 -15.27
C GLN A 403 17.92 11.94 -14.78
N LEU A 404 17.15 11.98 -13.68
CA LEU A 404 16.62 13.22 -13.09
C LEU A 404 17.36 13.64 -11.83
N THR A 405 17.83 12.68 -11.06
CA THR A 405 18.58 12.91 -9.82
C THR A 405 19.89 12.13 -9.87
N SER A 406 20.94 12.66 -9.26
CA SER A 406 22.27 12.05 -9.24
C SER A 406 23.06 12.50 -8.03
N GLY A 407 24.07 11.74 -7.63
CA GLY A 407 24.95 12.08 -6.51
C GLY A 407 25.17 10.91 -5.56
N LYS A 408 25.93 11.15 -4.48
CA LYS A 408 26.20 10.14 -3.44
C LYS A 408 25.14 10.19 -2.33
N TRP A 409 23.88 10.07 -2.74
CA TRP A 409 22.70 10.09 -1.89
C TRP A 409 21.56 9.32 -2.56
N GLU A 410 20.50 9.06 -1.85
CA GLU A 410 19.38 8.24 -2.33
C GLU A 410 18.07 9.00 -2.29
N VAL A 411 17.24 8.75 -3.29
CA VAL A 411 15.81 9.01 -3.21
C VAL A 411 15.21 7.92 -2.31
N MET A 412 14.67 8.34 -1.17
CA MET A 412 14.04 7.43 -0.21
C MET A 412 12.61 7.07 -0.61
N GLU A 413 11.87 8.06 -1.16
CA GLU A 413 10.48 7.91 -1.54
C GLU A 413 10.06 8.96 -2.57
N VAL A 414 9.16 8.60 -3.49
CA VAL A 414 8.41 9.55 -4.31
C VAL A 414 7.10 9.84 -3.62
N LEU A 415 7.00 11.02 -2.99
CA LEU A 415 5.84 11.45 -2.22
C LEU A 415 4.64 11.84 -3.09
N GLY A 416 4.88 12.15 -4.37
CA GLY A 416 3.81 12.46 -5.31
C GLY A 416 4.19 13.45 -6.41
N PHE A 417 3.17 13.89 -7.13
CA PHE A 417 3.30 14.73 -8.31
C PHE A 417 2.52 16.04 -8.16
N ASN A 418 3.13 17.14 -8.58
CA ASN A 418 2.44 18.41 -8.75
C ASN A 418 2.12 18.63 -10.24
N SER A 419 0.91 18.28 -10.66
CA SER A 419 0.48 18.35 -12.07
C SER A 419 0.52 19.78 -12.63
N LYS A 420 0.25 20.79 -11.81
CA LYS A 420 0.25 22.20 -12.23
C LYS A 420 1.68 22.69 -12.53
N ARG A 421 2.64 22.31 -11.69
CA ARG A 421 4.06 22.70 -11.86
C ARG A 421 4.85 21.66 -12.67
N LYS A 422 4.24 20.53 -13.01
CA LYS A 422 4.90 19.38 -13.66
C LYS A 422 6.18 18.97 -12.94
N SER A 423 6.10 18.86 -11.61
CA SER A 423 7.22 18.50 -10.75
C SER A 423 6.90 17.28 -9.89
N ILE A 424 7.95 16.60 -9.44
CA ILE A 424 7.92 15.46 -8.57
C ILE A 424 8.37 15.91 -7.19
N ILE A 425 7.70 15.44 -6.15
CA ILE A 425 8.06 15.68 -4.76
C ILE A 425 8.65 14.38 -4.21
N ILE A 426 9.84 14.47 -3.66
CA ILE A 426 10.58 13.30 -3.14
C ILE A 426 11.01 13.54 -1.70
N ALA A 427 11.19 12.46 -0.97
CA ALA A 427 12.03 12.42 0.22
C ALA A 427 13.41 11.87 -0.18
N SER A 428 14.48 12.49 0.31
CA SER A 428 15.85 12.07 0.04
C SER A 428 16.74 12.31 1.24
N ASN A 429 17.88 11.64 1.28
CA ASN A 429 18.93 11.87 2.26
C ASN A 429 20.07 12.77 1.72
N GLU A 430 19.79 13.59 0.68
CA GLU A 430 20.77 14.47 0.04
C GLU A 430 21.43 15.47 1.02
N CYS A 431 20.62 16.06 1.91
CA CYS A 431 21.14 17.06 2.85
C CYS A 431 21.80 16.41 4.08
N SER A 432 21.29 15.26 4.50
CA SER A 432 21.80 14.54 5.67
C SER A 432 21.33 13.07 5.64
N PRO A 433 22.20 12.11 5.96
CA PRO A 433 21.82 10.70 6.01
C PRO A 433 20.83 10.35 7.13
N ILE A 434 20.57 11.27 8.03
CA ILE A 434 19.71 11.09 9.21
C ILE A 434 18.56 12.10 9.30
N GLN A 435 18.32 12.87 8.25
CA GLN A 435 17.21 13.83 8.16
C GLN A 435 16.29 13.50 7.00
#